data_06b74f8e740f012546c9ff274fe1cb32
#
_entry.id   06b74f8e740f012546c9ff274fe1cb32
#
_cell.length_a   1.000
_cell.length_b   1.000
_cell.length_c   1.000
_cell.angle_alpha   90.00
_cell.angle_beta   90.00
_cell.angle_gamma   90.00
#
_symmetry.space_group_name_H-M   'P 1'
#
loop_
_entity.id
_entity.type
_entity.pdbx_description
1 polymer ?
#
loop_
_entity_poly.entity_id
_entity_poly.type
_entity_poly.pdbx_seq_one_letter_code
_entity_poly.pdbx_strand_id
1 'polypeptide(L)'
;MFTGIVEELGKILKISDSEISIQADIVLPDLNVKDSIAVNGVCLTVVEKNQDNFLVNVVPETLRRTNLKELSVDSPVNLERSVVYLSLIHI
;
A
#
# COMPACT_ATOMS: atom_id res chain seq x y z
N MET A 1 -8.02 -3.15 9.73
CA MET A 1 -8.82 -4.25 9.19
C MET A 1 -9.01 -4.10 7.68
N PHE A 2 -8.91 -5.20 6.98
CA PHE A 2 -9.10 -5.22 5.52
C PHE A 2 -10.23 -6.15 5.16
N THR A 3 -11.00 -5.78 4.15
CA THR A 3 -12.16 -6.55 3.71
C THR A 3 -11.82 -7.55 2.61
N GLY A 4 -10.66 -7.38 1.98
CA GLY A 4 -10.30 -8.13 0.79
C GLY A 4 -10.81 -7.50 -0.50
N ILE A 5 -11.47 -6.35 -0.39
CA ILE A 5 -12.00 -5.65 -1.57
C ILE A 5 -10.96 -4.65 -2.06
N VAL A 6 -10.51 -4.84 -3.30
CA VAL A 6 -9.52 -3.95 -3.92
C VAL A 6 -10.19 -2.63 -4.27
N GLU A 7 -9.59 -1.53 -3.81
CA GLU A 7 -10.11 -0.19 -4.07
C GLU A 7 -9.51 0.44 -5.31
N GLU A 8 -8.27 0.06 -5.63
CA GLU A 8 -7.57 0.65 -6.75
C GLU A 8 -6.47 -0.27 -7.24
N LEU A 9 -6.15 -0.19 -8.52
CA LEU A 9 -4.98 -0.81 -9.10
C LEU A 9 -3.90 0.26 -9.21
N GLY A 10 -2.88 0.19 -8.36
CA GLY A 10 -1.75 1.11 -8.39
C GLY A 10 -0.63 0.58 -9.27
N LYS A 11 0.47 1.33 -9.32
CA LYS A 11 1.62 0.96 -10.12
C LYS A 11 2.92 1.20 -9.34
N ILE A 12 3.83 0.25 -9.39
CA ILE A 12 5.13 0.38 -8.74
C ILE A 12 5.96 1.42 -9.51
N LEU A 13 6.41 2.45 -8.80
CA LEU A 13 7.30 3.46 -9.38
C LEU A 13 8.76 3.17 -9.04
N LYS A 14 9.01 2.66 -7.85
CA LYS A 14 10.36 2.39 -7.39
C LYS A 14 10.30 1.30 -6.33
N ILE A 15 11.29 0.45 -6.30
CA ILE A 15 11.35 -0.65 -5.33
C ILE A 15 12.78 -0.81 -4.83
N SER A 16 12.92 -1.01 -3.52
CA SER A 16 14.19 -1.27 -2.87
C SER A 16 13.99 -2.34 -1.81
N ASP A 17 15.05 -2.66 -1.06
CA ASP A 17 14.98 -3.70 -0.02
C ASP A 17 14.08 -3.31 1.15
N SER A 18 13.83 -2.03 1.33
CA SER A 18 13.10 -1.55 2.51
C SER A 18 11.91 -0.67 2.20
N GLU A 19 11.75 -0.21 0.95
CA GLU A 19 10.70 0.73 0.59
C GLU A 19 10.20 0.49 -0.83
N ILE A 20 8.89 0.72 -1.01
CA ILE A 20 8.26 0.65 -2.33
C ILE A 20 7.48 1.95 -2.53
N SER A 21 7.70 2.60 -3.67
CA SER A 21 6.95 3.78 -4.08
C SER A 21 5.87 3.36 -5.06
N ILE A 22 4.63 3.74 -4.77
CA ILE A 22 3.46 3.28 -5.52
C ILE A 22 2.65 4.47 -6.00
N GLN A 23 2.38 4.52 -7.29
CA GLN A 23 1.49 5.52 -7.86
C GLN A 23 0.05 5.13 -7.58
N ALA A 24 -0.75 6.10 -7.14
CA ALA A 24 -2.15 5.89 -6.83
C ALA A 24 -2.94 7.17 -7.04
N ASP A 25 -4.26 7.05 -7.08
CA ASP A 25 -5.16 8.17 -7.30
C ASP A 25 -6.33 8.11 -6.32
N ILE A 26 -7.09 7.03 -6.36
CA ILE A 26 -8.34 6.91 -5.60
C ILE A 26 -8.08 6.82 -4.09
N VAL A 27 -7.10 6.02 -3.68
CA VAL A 27 -6.82 5.82 -2.25
C VAL A 27 -6.01 6.98 -1.65
N LEU A 28 -5.33 7.74 -2.49
CA LEU A 28 -4.33 8.71 -2.04
C LEU A 28 -4.88 9.86 -1.20
N PRO A 29 -6.02 10.49 -1.56
CA PRO A 29 -6.51 11.66 -0.81
C PRO A 29 -6.75 11.38 0.67
N ASP A 30 -7.21 10.18 1.01
CA ASP A 30 -7.54 9.81 2.39
C ASP A 30 -6.44 9.05 3.10
N LEU A 31 -5.32 8.82 2.42
CA LEU A 31 -4.21 8.07 2.97
C LEU A 31 -3.27 9.00 3.72
N ASN A 32 -2.87 8.60 4.92
CA ASN A 32 -1.96 9.41 5.75
C ASN A 32 -0.72 8.61 6.11
N VAL A 33 0.35 9.33 6.41
CA VAL A 33 1.57 8.72 6.94
C VAL A 33 1.22 7.96 8.22
N LYS A 34 1.77 6.77 8.36
CA LYS A 34 1.54 5.80 9.43
C LYS A 34 0.29 4.95 9.24
N ASP A 35 -0.52 5.23 8.24
CA ASP A 35 -1.65 4.37 7.92
C ASP A 35 -1.16 3.03 7.41
N SER A 36 -2.00 2.00 7.58
CA SER A 36 -1.78 0.68 6.99
C SER A 36 -2.51 0.61 5.65
N ILE A 37 -1.87 0.00 4.67
CA ILE A 37 -2.48 -0.25 3.38
C ILE A 37 -2.08 -1.65 2.92
N ALA A 38 -3.02 -2.38 2.34
CA ALA A 38 -2.73 -3.69 1.77
C ALA A 38 -2.30 -3.53 0.33
N VAL A 39 -1.11 -4.04 0.02
CA VAL A 39 -0.55 -4.05 -1.32
C VAL A 39 -0.47 -5.51 -1.75
N ASN A 40 -1.28 -5.90 -2.73
CA ASN A 40 -1.44 -7.30 -3.13
C ASN A 40 -1.74 -8.20 -1.92
N GLY A 41 -2.54 -7.68 -0.98
CA GLY A 41 -2.93 -8.43 0.21
C GLY A 41 -1.93 -8.39 1.35
N VAL A 42 -0.78 -7.74 1.18
CA VAL A 42 0.23 -7.63 2.23
C VAL A 42 0.08 -6.28 2.94
N CYS A 43 -0.12 -6.31 4.24
CA CYS A 43 -0.29 -5.09 5.04
C CYS A 43 1.04 -4.39 5.23
N LEU A 44 1.13 -3.16 4.76
CA LEU A 44 2.34 -2.34 4.85
C LEU A 44 2.01 -0.98 5.44
N THR A 45 3.02 -0.30 5.97
CA THR A 45 2.85 1.01 6.61
C THR A 45 3.31 2.12 5.69
N VAL A 46 2.46 3.14 5.55
CA VAL A 46 2.78 4.32 4.75
C VAL A 46 3.77 5.19 5.53
N VAL A 47 4.91 5.50 4.91
CA VAL A 47 5.94 6.32 5.55
C VAL A 47 6.08 7.70 4.90
N GLU A 48 5.57 7.86 3.70
CA GLU A 48 5.60 9.14 3.01
C GLU A 48 4.44 9.21 2.03
N LYS A 49 3.91 10.42 1.84
CA LYS A 49 2.82 10.65 0.89
C LYS A 49 3.18 11.86 0.02
N ASN A 50 3.07 11.70 -1.29
CA ASN A 50 3.31 12.74 -2.26
C ASN A 50 2.03 13.02 -3.05
N GLN A 51 2.11 13.85 -4.07
CA GLN A 51 0.94 14.31 -4.80
C GLN A 51 0.24 13.19 -5.60
N ASP A 52 1.02 12.27 -6.15
CA ASP A 52 0.49 11.20 -7.00
C ASP A 52 0.99 9.82 -6.61
N ASN A 53 1.70 9.71 -5.49
CA ASN A 53 2.25 8.44 -5.04
C ASN A 53 2.46 8.43 -3.53
N PHE A 54 2.73 7.26 -2.99
CA PHE A 54 3.07 7.10 -1.58
C PHE A 54 4.16 6.07 -1.44
N LEU A 55 4.85 6.12 -0.31
CA LEU A 55 5.94 5.21 0.02
C LEU A 55 5.49 4.31 1.16
N VAL A 56 5.75 3.02 1.03
CA VAL A 56 5.51 2.06 2.11
C VAL A 56 6.83 1.42 2.53
N ASN A 57 6.91 1.11 3.82
CA ASN A 57 8.07 0.45 4.39
C ASN A 57 7.87 -1.06 4.35
N VAL A 58 8.89 -1.80 3.92
CA VAL A 58 8.84 -3.25 3.81
C VAL A 58 10.07 -3.82 4.52
N VAL A 59 9.84 -4.69 5.50
CA VAL A 59 10.98 -5.38 6.12
C VAL A 59 11.45 -6.49 5.20
N PRO A 60 12.78 -6.79 5.17
CA PRO A 60 13.31 -7.80 4.26
C PRO A 60 12.67 -9.17 4.38
N GLU A 61 12.27 -9.57 5.57
CA GLU A 61 11.60 -10.84 5.77
C GLU A 61 10.24 -10.88 5.09
N THR A 62 9.48 -9.80 5.18
CA THR A 62 8.20 -9.69 4.48
C THR A 62 8.40 -9.81 2.97
N LEU A 63 9.43 -9.14 2.46
CA LEU A 63 9.74 -9.19 1.03
C LEU A 63 10.05 -10.63 0.59
N ARG A 64 10.79 -11.39 1.41
CA ARG A 64 11.14 -12.77 1.08
C ARG A 64 9.97 -13.73 1.19
N ARG A 65 9.04 -13.47 2.10
CA ARG A 65 7.93 -14.40 2.40
C ARG A 65 6.67 -14.14 1.59
N THR A 66 6.65 -13.06 0.81
CA THR A 66 5.47 -12.67 0.05
C THR A 66 5.81 -12.61 -1.43
N ASN A 67 4.78 -12.40 -2.25
CA ASN A 67 4.99 -12.23 -3.68
C ASN A 67 5.50 -10.83 -4.05
N LEU A 68 5.73 -9.97 -3.06
CA LEU A 68 6.24 -8.62 -3.33
C LEU A 68 7.62 -8.64 -3.96
N LYS A 69 8.44 -9.66 -3.65
CA LYS A 69 9.78 -9.78 -4.22
C LYS A 69 9.76 -10.00 -5.74
N GLU A 70 8.62 -10.41 -6.28
CA GLU A 70 8.48 -10.67 -7.71
C GLU A 70 8.04 -9.43 -8.48
N LEU A 71 7.74 -8.35 -7.79
CA LEU A 71 7.31 -7.11 -8.41
C LEU A 71 8.50 -6.33 -8.94
N SER A 72 8.25 -5.55 -9.98
CA SER A 72 9.24 -4.67 -10.56
C SER A 72 8.61 -3.32 -10.86
N VAL A 73 9.43 -2.37 -11.28
CA VAL A 73 8.94 -1.05 -11.71
C VAL A 73 7.89 -1.26 -12.81
N ASP A 74 6.82 -0.50 -12.73
CA ASP A 74 5.65 -0.55 -13.62
C ASP A 74 4.70 -1.74 -13.39
N SER A 75 5.00 -2.63 -12.42
CA SER A 75 4.06 -3.69 -12.07
C SER A 75 2.78 -3.11 -11.48
N PRO A 76 1.60 -3.62 -11.87
CA PRO A 76 0.35 -3.23 -11.20
C PRO A 76 0.24 -3.92 -9.85
N VAL A 77 -0.37 -3.24 -8.88
CA VAL A 77 -0.59 -3.79 -7.55
C VAL A 77 -2.00 -3.45 -7.08
N ASN A 78 -2.63 -4.41 -6.41
CA ASN A 78 -3.93 -4.20 -5.80
C ASN A 78 -3.77 -3.43 -4.50
N LEU A 79 -4.57 -2.37 -4.32
CA LEU A 79 -4.50 -1.51 -3.14
C LEU A 79 -5.83 -1.53 -2.40
N GLU A 80 -5.73 -1.66 -1.07
CA GLU A 80 -6.88 -1.59 -0.19
C GLU A 80 -6.48 -0.87 1.09
N ARG A 81 -7.25 0.18 1.46
CA ARG A 81 -7.03 0.90 2.72
C ARG A 81 -7.68 0.15 3.88
N SER A 82 -7.16 0.37 5.08
CA SER A 82 -7.78 -0.18 6.29
C SER A 82 -9.13 0.48 6.53
N VAL A 83 -10.14 -0.32 6.91
CA VAL A 83 -11.50 0.18 7.19
C VAL A 83 -11.80 0.26 8.67
N VAL A 84 -10.87 -0.02 9.54
CA VAL A 84 -11.09 0.03 10.99
C VAL A 84 -11.59 1.39 11.40
N TYR A 85 -10.94 2.42 10.90
CA TYR A 85 -11.29 3.78 11.25
C TYR A 85 -12.71 4.16 10.81
N LEU A 86 -13.08 3.71 9.62
CA LEU A 86 -14.41 4.00 9.09
C LEU A 86 -15.50 3.33 9.92
N SER A 87 -15.24 2.12 10.40
CA SER A 87 -16.19 1.41 11.26
C SER A 87 -16.47 2.19 12.52
N LEU A 88 -15.47 2.82 13.09
CA LEU A 88 -15.62 3.61 14.31
C LEU A 88 -16.42 4.89 14.07
N ILE A 89 -16.28 5.47 12.92
CA ILE A 89 -16.95 6.72 12.57
C ILE A 89 -18.45 6.50 12.39
N HIS A 90 -18.83 5.38 11.85
CA HIS A 90 -20.22 5.12 11.48
C HIS A 90 -21.07 4.51 12.60
N ILE A 91 -20.49 4.37 13.74
CA ILE A 91 -21.24 3.94 14.92
C ILE A 91 -21.87 5.14 15.61
#